data_387a41a8d01b9af24d54922d9d4b0ee7
#
_entry.id   387a41a8d01b9af24d54922d9d4b0ee7
#
_cell.length_a   1.000
_cell.length_b   1.000
_cell.length_c   1.000
_cell.angle_alpha   90.00
_cell.angle_beta   90.00
_cell.angle_gamma   90.00
#
_symmetry.space_group_name_H-M   'P 1'
#
loop_
_entity.id
_entity.type
_entity.pdbx_description
1 polymer ?
#
loop_
_entity_poly.entity_id
_entity_poly.type
_entity_poly.pdbx_seq_one_letter_code
_entity_poly.pdbx_strand_id
1 'polypeptide(L)'
;HRNSERSFIEAQTMKTAFKSCTFMQSNCFLNEQPLTFSSESIETNTTISDRYTQRVEKDAVFEIQKFGGYTVKRTHGDYLVQAANKVLDKVENQGFESLLASQKQAWASIWNQADILIEGDVKAQQAIRFNIFQLNQTYLGTDPQLNIGPKGFTGEKYGGSTYWDTEAYCLPFYMATKDHSVARKLLEYRYNHLEKAIENAKKLGFSNGAALYPMVTMNGEECHNEWEITFEEVHRNGAIAFAIFNYQRYTGDFSYTLDKGIEVLIAIARFWEQRFNYSTEKKSYVMLGVTGPNEYENNVNNNFYTNYLAKWCFDFTIETLNKIELEHPKKYQQVIEVTSISNEEIEQMNHISEKIYVPFSKKYNVYLQQDGFLDKELIPVHDLDVNQRPINQNWSWDRILRSPYIKQADTLQTFYFFEDHFSTKQLQEHFDFYEPLTVHESSLSPCIHSIQAAKLGRMDQAYQFYLQTA
;
A
#
# COMPACT_ATOMS: atom_id res chain seq x y z
N HIS A 1 33.03 -3.84 -13.58
CA HIS A 1 33.94 -4.98 -13.63
C HIS A 1 33.50 -5.92 -14.75
N ARG A 2 34.45 -6.41 -15.52
CA ARG A 2 34.23 -7.44 -16.52
C ARG A 2 35.13 -8.66 -16.23
N ASN A 3 34.58 -9.84 -16.42
CA ASN A 3 35.34 -11.09 -16.38
C ASN A 3 34.89 -11.94 -17.55
N SER A 4 35.75 -12.06 -18.59
CA SER A 4 35.44 -12.74 -19.85
C SER A 4 34.20 -12.15 -20.55
N GLU A 5 33.12 -12.92 -20.61
CA GLU A 5 31.83 -12.56 -21.26
C GLU A 5 30.80 -12.03 -20.26
N ARG A 6 31.20 -11.90 -18.96
CA ARG A 6 30.28 -11.44 -17.89
C ARG A 6 30.59 -10.03 -17.48
N SER A 7 29.54 -9.23 -17.35
CA SER A 7 29.61 -7.82 -16.97
C SER A 7 28.91 -7.60 -15.62
N PHE A 8 29.52 -6.77 -14.76
CA PHE A 8 29.07 -6.52 -13.39
C PHE A 8 29.16 -5.03 -13.08
N ILE A 9 28.10 -4.47 -12.45
CA ILE A 9 28.11 -3.12 -11.89
C ILE A 9 27.72 -3.23 -10.42
N GLU A 10 28.62 -2.84 -9.54
CA GLU A 10 28.34 -2.70 -8.11
C GLU A 10 27.94 -1.26 -7.81
N ALA A 11 26.86 -1.09 -7.06
CA ALA A 11 26.36 0.21 -6.62
C ALA A 11 26.07 0.17 -5.12
N GLN A 12 26.19 1.34 -4.50
CA GLN A 12 25.84 1.54 -3.10
C GLN A 12 25.04 2.82 -2.95
N THR A 13 23.92 2.74 -2.22
CA THR A 13 23.13 3.94 -1.89
C THR A 13 23.86 4.82 -0.87
N MET A 14 23.80 6.14 -1.06
CA MET A 14 24.55 7.08 -0.24
C MET A 14 24.10 7.12 1.23
N LYS A 15 22.79 7.13 1.47
CA LYS A 15 22.26 7.28 2.85
C LYS A 15 22.14 5.95 3.58
N THR A 16 21.66 4.91 2.94
CA THR A 16 21.36 3.62 3.58
C THR A 16 22.50 2.62 3.46
N ALA A 17 23.57 2.95 2.71
CA ALA A 17 24.71 2.06 2.43
C ALA A 17 24.30 0.67 1.89
N PHE A 18 23.14 0.58 1.26
CA PHE A 18 22.63 -0.63 0.63
C PHE A 18 23.47 -0.96 -0.61
N LYS A 19 23.99 -2.19 -0.67
CA LYS A 19 24.83 -2.64 -1.77
C LYS A 19 24.10 -3.60 -2.69
N SER A 20 24.25 -3.38 -3.99
CA SER A 20 23.76 -4.27 -5.04
C SER A 20 24.80 -4.46 -6.13
N CYS A 21 24.74 -5.59 -6.81
CA CYS A 21 25.47 -5.86 -8.03
C CYS A 21 24.47 -6.26 -9.12
N THR A 22 24.47 -5.49 -10.20
CA THR A 22 23.77 -5.85 -11.44
C THR A 22 24.72 -6.59 -12.33
N PHE A 23 24.27 -7.68 -12.94
CA PHE A 23 25.13 -8.52 -13.78
C PHE A 23 24.42 -8.97 -15.04
N MET A 24 25.20 -9.28 -16.08
CA MET A 24 24.72 -9.88 -17.32
C MET A 24 25.77 -10.76 -18.00
N GLN A 25 25.25 -11.70 -18.80
CA GLN A 25 25.99 -12.53 -19.76
C GLN A 25 25.11 -12.74 -20.99
N SER A 26 25.70 -12.76 -22.18
CA SER A 26 24.96 -13.06 -23.41
C SER A 26 25.65 -14.17 -24.20
N ASN A 27 24.86 -15.13 -24.68
CA ASN A 27 25.28 -16.18 -25.60
C ASN A 27 24.66 -15.91 -26.98
N CYS A 28 25.44 -16.00 -28.03
CA CYS A 28 24.98 -15.76 -29.39
C CYS A 28 25.04 -17.03 -30.24
N PHE A 29 24.06 -17.17 -31.13
CA PHE A 29 23.95 -18.33 -32.02
C PHE A 29 23.63 -17.86 -33.45
N LEU A 30 24.11 -18.59 -34.42
CA LEU A 30 23.71 -18.44 -35.84
C LEU A 30 23.25 -19.80 -36.36
N ASN A 31 21.99 -19.88 -36.80
CA ASN A 31 21.37 -21.14 -37.23
C ASN A 31 21.60 -22.26 -36.20
N GLU A 32 21.29 -21.95 -34.93
CA GLU A 32 21.42 -22.83 -33.75
C GLU A 32 22.87 -23.19 -33.36
N GLN A 33 23.89 -22.74 -34.13
CA GLN A 33 25.29 -23.00 -33.81
C GLN A 33 25.85 -21.88 -32.91
N PRO A 34 26.51 -22.20 -31.79
CA PRO A 34 27.14 -21.20 -30.92
C PRO A 34 28.15 -20.37 -31.72
N LEU A 35 28.09 -19.06 -31.51
CA LEU A 35 29.06 -18.13 -32.03
C LEU A 35 29.97 -17.62 -30.95
N THR A 36 31.29 -17.77 -31.18
CA THR A 36 32.29 -17.13 -30.33
C THR A 36 32.63 -15.77 -30.91
N PHE A 37 32.23 -14.71 -30.19
CA PHE A 37 32.53 -13.33 -30.56
C PHE A 37 33.68 -12.75 -29.74
N SER A 38 34.45 -11.87 -30.37
CA SER A 38 35.04 -10.77 -29.62
C SER A 38 34.01 -9.65 -29.55
N SER A 39 33.25 -9.55 -28.46
CA SER A 39 32.37 -8.42 -28.25
C SER A 39 33.18 -7.15 -28.03
N GLU A 40 32.73 -6.05 -28.62
CA GLU A 40 33.23 -4.71 -28.25
C GLU A 40 32.56 -4.30 -26.95
N SER A 41 33.33 -4.24 -25.85
CA SER A 41 32.85 -3.75 -24.58
C SER A 41 32.99 -2.24 -24.50
N ILE A 42 31.91 -1.57 -24.12
CA ILE A 42 31.86 -0.12 -23.90
C ILE A 42 31.61 0.10 -22.42
N GLU A 43 32.60 0.65 -21.74
CA GLU A 43 32.52 0.95 -20.30
C GLU A 43 32.55 2.48 -20.06
N THR A 44 31.66 2.95 -19.20
CA THR A 44 31.64 4.29 -18.64
C THR A 44 31.64 4.22 -17.12
N ASN A 45 31.57 5.34 -16.44
CA ASN A 45 31.49 5.39 -14.98
C ASN A 45 30.19 4.75 -14.42
N THR A 46 29.15 4.64 -15.25
CA THR A 46 27.81 4.20 -14.81
C THR A 46 27.21 3.10 -15.66
N THR A 47 27.83 2.73 -16.78
CA THR A 47 27.29 1.74 -17.72
C THR A 47 28.36 0.77 -18.21
N ILE A 48 27.93 -0.47 -18.44
CA ILE A 48 28.68 -1.49 -19.18
C ILE A 48 27.77 -2.00 -20.29
N SER A 49 28.27 -2.02 -21.52
CA SER A 49 27.53 -2.50 -22.70
C SER A 49 28.41 -3.41 -23.54
N ASP A 50 27.82 -4.44 -24.09
CA ASP A 50 28.46 -5.33 -25.05
C ASP A 50 27.83 -5.11 -26.44
N ARG A 51 28.66 -4.84 -27.44
CA ARG A 51 28.24 -4.70 -28.83
C ARG A 51 28.67 -5.94 -29.59
N TYR A 52 27.71 -6.57 -30.24
CA TYR A 52 27.90 -7.71 -31.10
C TYR A 52 27.65 -7.28 -32.56
N THR A 53 28.55 -7.62 -33.48
CA THR A 53 28.39 -7.35 -34.90
C THR A 53 28.55 -8.64 -35.66
N GLN A 54 27.52 -9.06 -36.41
CA GLN A 54 27.51 -10.26 -37.21
C GLN A 54 26.90 -10.00 -38.57
N ARG A 55 27.61 -10.41 -39.60
CA ARG A 55 27.03 -10.48 -40.95
C ARG A 55 26.19 -11.75 -41.06
N VAL A 56 24.94 -11.57 -41.46
CA VAL A 56 23.98 -12.66 -41.65
C VAL A 56 23.55 -12.74 -43.13
N GLU A 57 23.40 -13.93 -43.65
CA GLU A 57 22.86 -14.15 -44.99
C GLU A 57 21.33 -14.14 -44.96
N LYS A 58 20.71 -14.05 -46.14
CA LYS A 58 19.24 -14.12 -46.22
C LYS A 58 18.74 -15.45 -45.63
N ASP A 59 17.66 -15.36 -44.83
CA ASP A 59 17.00 -16.49 -44.17
C ASP A 59 17.83 -17.13 -43.02
N ALA A 60 19.00 -16.58 -42.69
CA ALA A 60 19.73 -16.99 -41.49
C ALA A 60 19.06 -16.48 -40.20
N VAL A 61 19.07 -17.30 -39.14
CA VAL A 61 18.56 -16.93 -37.82
C VAL A 61 19.72 -16.58 -36.89
N PHE A 62 19.77 -15.32 -36.46
CA PHE A 62 20.70 -14.86 -35.42
C PHE A 62 19.95 -14.73 -34.09
N GLU A 63 20.39 -15.46 -33.08
CA GLU A 63 19.76 -15.50 -31.74
C GLU A 63 20.74 -14.97 -30.70
N ILE A 64 20.22 -14.18 -29.73
CA ILE A 64 20.92 -13.74 -28.54
C ILE A 64 20.14 -14.18 -27.32
N GLN A 65 20.74 -15.01 -26.47
CA GLN A 65 20.23 -15.40 -25.17
C GLN A 65 20.94 -14.56 -24.09
N LYS A 66 20.23 -13.62 -23.47
CA LYS A 66 20.77 -12.77 -22.43
C LYS A 66 20.31 -13.23 -21.06
N PHE A 67 21.26 -13.53 -20.17
CA PHE A 67 21.04 -13.79 -18.75
C PHE A 67 21.47 -12.58 -17.95
N GLY A 68 20.64 -12.13 -17.01
CA GLY A 68 20.93 -10.98 -16.18
C GLY A 68 20.14 -11.00 -14.89
N GLY A 69 20.61 -10.22 -13.90
CA GLY A 69 19.95 -10.16 -12.60
C GLY A 69 20.64 -9.25 -11.61
N TYR A 70 20.24 -9.42 -10.36
CA TYR A 70 20.75 -8.64 -9.23
C TYR A 70 21.18 -9.56 -8.10
N THR A 71 22.31 -9.24 -7.47
CA THR A 71 22.66 -9.74 -6.15
C THR A 71 22.72 -8.57 -5.18
N VAL A 72 22.25 -8.78 -3.95
CA VAL A 72 22.19 -7.74 -2.93
C VAL A 72 22.78 -8.20 -1.63
N LYS A 73 23.42 -7.31 -0.87
CA LYS A 73 24.11 -7.65 0.37
C LYS A 73 23.22 -8.40 1.34
N ARG A 74 21.97 -8.03 1.45
CA ARG A 74 21.00 -8.60 2.39
C ARG A 74 20.82 -10.12 2.23
N THR A 75 20.77 -10.61 0.99
CA THR A 75 20.50 -12.03 0.68
C THR A 75 21.73 -12.81 0.23
N HIS A 76 22.80 -12.12 -0.20
CA HIS A 76 23.98 -12.74 -0.79
C HIS A 76 25.28 -12.44 -0.04
N GLY A 77 25.23 -11.68 1.07
CA GLY A 77 26.42 -11.28 1.83
C GLY A 77 27.26 -10.20 1.14
N ASP A 78 28.51 -10.07 1.52
CA ASP A 78 29.37 -8.97 1.06
C ASP A 78 30.04 -9.24 -0.31
N TYR A 79 30.09 -10.48 -0.77
CA TYR A 79 30.78 -10.86 -2.01
C TYR A 79 29.83 -10.97 -3.20
N LEU A 80 29.27 -9.82 -3.61
CA LEU A 80 28.17 -9.74 -4.57
C LEU A 80 28.54 -10.26 -5.97
N VAL A 81 29.75 -9.95 -6.47
CA VAL A 81 30.23 -10.44 -7.78
C VAL A 81 30.43 -11.97 -7.77
N GLN A 82 30.92 -12.54 -6.66
CA GLN A 82 31.03 -14.00 -6.56
C GLN A 82 29.65 -14.66 -6.55
N ALA A 83 28.69 -14.07 -5.84
CA ALA A 83 27.32 -14.55 -5.81
C ALA A 83 26.68 -14.46 -7.22
N ALA A 84 26.90 -13.35 -7.93
CA ALA A 84 26.43 -13.16 -9.31
C ALA A 84 27.03 -14.23 -10.26
N ASN A 85 28.32 -14.53 -10.15
CA ASN A 85 28.93 -15.60 -10.94
C ASN A 85 28.28 -16.96 -10.67
N LYS A 86 28.02 -17.32 -9.40
CA LYS A 86 27.31 -18.57 -9.06
C LYS A 86 25.91 -18.65 -9.68
N VAL A 87 25.21 -17.51 -9.73
CA VAL A 87 23.88 -17.43 -10.39
C VAL A 87 24.03 -17.65 -11.89
N LEU A 88 25.00 -16.99 -12.53
CA LEU A 88 25.27 -17.15 -13.97
C LEU A 88 25.67 -18.59 -14.32
N ASP A 89 26.57 -19.20 -13.54
CA ASP A 89 26.94 -20.62 -13.72
C ASP A 89 25.72 -21.54 -13.66
N LYS A 90 24.82 -21.30 -12.69
CA LYS A 90 23.59 -22.07 -12.53
C LYS A 90 22.65 -21.92 -13.75
N VAL A 91 22.38 -20.69 -14.19
CA VAL A 91 21.42 -20.45 -15.27
C VAL A 91 21.99 -20.91 -16.63
N GLU A 92 23.29 -20.78 -16.85
CA GLU A 92 23.98 -21.30 -18.04
C GLU A 92 23.86 -22.83 -18.11
N ASN A 93 24.13 -23.54 -17.00
CA ASN A 93 23.97 -24.99 -16.94
C ASN A 93 22.53 -25.47 -17.11
N GLN A 94 21.53 -24.69 -16.69
CA GLN A 94 20.12 -25.01 -16.89
C GLN A 94 19.66 -24.77 -18.34
N GLY A 95 20.21 -23.77 -18.98
CA GLY A 95 19.83 -23.32 -20.31
C GLY A 95 18.53 -22.57 -20.39
N PHE A 96 18.36 -21.80 -21.49
CA PHE A 96 17.21 -20.88 -21.66
C PHE A 96 15.87 -21.62 -21.65
N GLU A 97 15.74 -22.73 -22.38
CA GLU A 97 14.47 -23.46 -22.49
C GLU A 97 13.98 -24.03 -21.15
N SER A 98 14.90 -24.52 -20.32
CA SER A 98 14.55 -25.00 -18.96
C SER A 98 14.10 -23.86 -18.05
N LEU A 99 14.74 -22.70 -18.15
CA LEU A 99 14.34 -21.50 -17.39
C LEU A 99 12.97 -20.99 -17.85
N LEU A 100 12.73 -20.98 -19.17
CA LEU A 100 11.44 -20.58 -19.75
C LEU A 100 10.31 -21.54 -19.31
N ALA A 101 10.57 -22.85 -19.30
CA ALA A 101 9.61 -23.85 -18.83
C ALA A 101 9.27 -23.63 -17.34
N SER A 102 10.27 -23.38 -16.52
CA SER A 102 10.09 -23.08 -15.08
C SER A 102 9.28 -21.80 -14.87
N GLN A 103 9.55 -20.76 -15.65
CA GLN A 103 8.80 -19.50 -15.62
C GLN A 103 7.32 -19.72 -16.01
N LYS A 104 7.07 -20.44 -17.11
CA LYS A 104 5.71 -20.77 -17.54
C LYS A 104 4.94 -21.54 -16.46
N GLN A 105 5.58 -22.51 -15.82
CA GLN A 105 4.96 -23.29 -14.73
C GLN A 105 4.62 -22.41 -13.51
N ALA A 106 5.54 -21.54 -13.10
CA ALA A 106 5.30 -20.62 -11.97
C ALA A 106 4.11 -19.69 -12.26
N TRP A 107 4.05 -19.10 -13.46
CA TRP A 107 2.93 -18.26 -13.85
C TRP A 107 1.62 -19.03 -14.03
N ALA A 108 1.65 -20.26 -14.55
CA ALA A 108 0.45 -21.10 -14.64
C ALA A 108 -0.16 -21.34 -13.25
N SER A 109 0.68 -21.59 -12.24
CA SER A 109 0.22 -21.71 -10.85
C SER A 109 -0.44 -20.43 -10.32
N ILE A 110 0.14 -19.26 -10.63
CA ILE A 110 -0.41 -17.97 -10.26
C ILE A 110 -1.78 -17.75 -10.92
N TRP A 111 -1.88 -17.96 -12.22
CA TRP A 111 -3.11 -17.77 -12.98
C TRP A 111 -4.23 -18.71 -12.52
N ASN A 112 -3.91 -19.97 -12.20
CA ASN A 112 -4.90 -20.91 -11.69
C ASN A 112 -5.56 -20.45 -10.37
N GLN A 113 -4.92 -19.60 -9.60
CA GLN A 113 -5.43 -19.08 -8.33
C GLN A 113 -6.07 -17.69 -8.45
N ALA A 114 -5.57 -16.86 -9.37
CA ALA A 114 -5.85 -15.41 -9.38
C ALA A 114 -6.61 -14.94 -10.62
N ASP A 115 -6.81 -15.77 -11.64
CA ASP A 115 -7.46 -15.33 -12.88
C ASP A 115 -8.93 -14.97 -12.66
N ILE A 116 -9.36 -13.90 -13.32
CA ILE A 116 -10.75 -13.45 -13.37
C ILE A 116 -11.18 -13.45 -14.83
N LEU A 117 -12.28 -14.12 -15.13
CA LEU A 117 -12.84 -14.20 -16.47
C LEU A 117 -13.95 -13.15 -16.64
N ILE A 118 -13.81 -12.32 -17.66
CA ILE A 118 -14.79 -11.32 -18.06
C ILE A 118 -15.23 -11.66 -19.49
N GLU A 119 -16.46 -12.08 -19.66
CA GLU A 119 -17.04 -12.37 -20.97
C GLU A 119 -17.70 -11.11 -21.55
N GLY A 120 -17.52 -10.91 -22.87
CA GLY A 120 -18.17 -9.81 -23.60
C GLY A 120 -17.36 -8.51 -23.68
N ASP A 121 -16.32 -8.32 -22.83
CA ASP A 121 -15.42 -7.16 -22.91
C ASP A 121 -13.95 -7.57 -22.88
N VAL A 122 -13.35 -7.63 -24.07
CA VAL A 122 -11.94 -8.03 -24.26
C VAL A 122 -10.97 -7.02 -23.63
N LYS A 123 -11.32 -5.71 -23.62
CA LYS A 123 -10.45 -4.68 -23.04
C LYS A 123 -10.45 -4.77 -21.52
N ALA A 124 -11.61 -4.93 -20.91
CA ALA A 124 -11.71 -5.14 -19.47
C ALA A 124 -11.01 -6.44 -19.03
N GLN A 125 -11.13 -7.51 -19.81
CA GLN A 125 -10.41 -8.78 -19.57
C GLN A 125 -8.90 -8.59 -19.63
N GLN A 126 -8.39 -7.85 -20.60
CA GLN A 126 -6.96 -7.57 -20.72
C GLN A 126 -6.47 -6.70 -19.55
N ALA A 127 -7.21 -5.68 -19.20
CA ALA A 127 -6.86 -4.74 -18.12
C ALA A 127 -6.79 -5.44 -16.76
N ILE A 128 -7.79 -6.26 -16.38
CA ILE A 128 -7.75 -6.98 -15.10
C ILE A 128 -6.59 -7.97 -15.04
N ARG A 129 -6.30 -8.69 -16.12
CA ARG A 129 -5.14 -9.60 -16.18
C ARG A 129 -3.83 -8.85 -16.10
N PHE A 130 -3.73 -7.67 -16.70
CA PHE A 130 -2.55 -6.83 -16.56
C PHE A 130 -2.33 -6.39 -15.12
N ASN A 131 -3.38 -5.97 -14.42
CA ASN A 131 -3.30 -5.60 -12.99
C ASN A 131 -2.89 -6.79 -12.12
N ILE A 132 -3.48 -7.96 -12.34
CA ILE A 132 -3.10 -9.21 -11.63
C ILE A 132 -1.63 -9.54 -11.88
N PHE A 133 -1.16 -9.41 -13.12
CA PHE A 133 0.24 -9.60 -13.47
C PHE A 133 1.15 -8.62 -12.73
N GLN A 134 0.83 -7.33 -12.71
CA GLN A 134 1.62 -6.30 -12.04
C GLN A 134 1.74 -6.54 -10.53
N LEU A 135 0.66 -6.89 -9.86
CA LEU A 135 0.69 -7.19 -8.42
C LEU A 135 1.57 -8.41 -8.12
N ASN A 136 1.45 -9.48 -8.93
CA ASN A 136 2.21 -10.71 -8.71
C ASN A 136 3.69 -10.61 -9.10
N GLN A 137 4.05 -9.82 -10.11
CA GLN A 137 5.47 -9.62 -10.43
C GLN A 137 6.19 -8.74 -9.39
N THR A 138 5.44 -7.87 -8.69
CA THR A 138 6.00 -6.94 -7.71
C THR A 138 6.22 -7.61 -6.35
N TYR A 139 5.25 -8.40 -5.88
CA TYR A 139 5.30 -8.97 -4.54
C TYR A 139 4.82 -10.43 -4.53
N LEU A 140 5.68 -11.30 -4.01
CA LEU A 140 5.41 -12.75 -3.90
C LEU A 140 5.26 -13.24 -2.46
N GLY A 141 5.48 -12.38 -1.47
CA GLY A 141 5.40 -12.76 -0.07
C GLY A 141 6.49 -13.74 0.38
N THR A 142 7.65 -13.73 -0.24
CA THR A 142 8.75 -14.64 0.11
C THR A 142 9.57 -14.16 1.32
N ASP A 143 9.55 -12.86 1.59
CA ASP A 143 10.39 -12.22 2.60
C ASP A 143 9.58 -11.14 3.36
N PRO A 144 9.47 -11.22 4.70
CA PRO A 144 8.72 -10.26 5.51
C PRO A 144 9.42 -8.89 5.65
N GLN A 145 10.58 -8.70 5.07
CA GLN A 145 11.25 -7.40 4.97
C GLN A 145 10.88 -6.66 3.67
N LEU A 146 10.12 -7.30 2.78
CA LEU A 146 9.64 -6.72 1.53
C LEU A 146 8.17 -6.33 1.65
N ASN A 147 7.79 -5.33 0.87
CA ASN A 147 6.43 -4.82 0.81
C ASN A 147 6.09 -4.46 -0.63
N ILE A 148 4.86 -4.00 -0.85
CA ILE A 148 4.38 -3.47 -2.12
C ILE A 148 3.85 -2.05 -1.91
N GLY A 149 4.20 -1.16 -2.80
CA GLY A 149 3.67 0.21 -2.84
C GLY A 149 2.65 0.41 -3.96
N PRO A 150 2.05 1.61 -4.09
CA PRO A 150 0.91 1.87 -4.97
C PRO A 150 1.24 1.68 -6.42
N LYS A 151 2.28 1.77 -7.02
CA LYS A 151 2.57 1.54 -8.45
C LYS A 151 3.48 0.35 -8.71
N GLY A 152 3.84 -0.40 -7.68
CA GLY A 152 4.81 -1.48 -7.79
C GLY A 152 6.14 -0.98 -8.38
N PHE A 153 6.74 -1.77 -9.27
CA PHE A 153 7.97 -1.38 -9.96
C PHE A 153 7.75 -0.61 -11.27
N THR A 154 6.52 -0.51 -11.74
CA THR A 154 6.22 0.09 -13.04
C THR A 154 6.04 1.59 -12.99
N GLY A 155 5.80 2.16 -11.79
CA GLY A 155 5.64 3.59 -11.58
C GLY A 155 6.90 4.21 -10.98
N GLU A 156 7.59 5.05 -11.71
CA GLU A 156 8.77 5.76 -11.22
C GLU A 156 8.44 6.74 -10.08
N LYS A 157 7.21 7.25 -10.04
CA LYS A 157 6.80 8.32 -9.13
C LYS A 157 6.91 7.97 -7.65
N TYR A 158 6.68 6.71 -7.28
CA TYR A 158 6.65 6.28 -5.88
C TYR A 158 7.87 5.44 -5.48
N GLY A 159 8.78 5.14 -6.42
CA GLY A 159 10.03 4.45 -6.16
C GLY A 159 9.91 3.07 -5.49
N GLY A 160 8.75 2.43 -5.56
CA GLY A 160 8.47 1.16 -4.85
C GLY A 160 8.26 1.32 -3.35
N SER A 161 8.10 2.55 -2.85
CA SER A 161 7.88 2.82 -1.43
C SER A 161 6.49 2.37 -0.97
N THR A 162 6.40 2.02 0.31
CA THR A 162 5.17 1.60 0.97
C THR A 162 4.33 2.81 1.37
N TYR A 163 3.04 2.74 1.09
CA TYR A 163 1.99 3.67 1.52
C TYR A 163 0.89 2.89 2.25
N TRP A 164 -0.15 3.56 2.72
CA TRP A 164 -1.34 2.94 3.29
C TRP A 164 -2.15 2.11 2.28
N ASP A 165 -1.89 2.31 0.99
CA ASP A 165 -2.43 1.52 -0.13
C ASP A 165 -2.17 0.03 0.03
N THR A 166 -1.04 -0.34 0.62
CA THR A 166 -0.71 -1.72 0.92
C THR A 166 -1.77 -2.37 1.79
N GLU A 167 -2.15 -1.72 2.88
CA GLU A 167 -3.11 -2.23 3.85
C GLU A 167 -4.54 -2.15 3.32
N ALA A 168 -4.88 -1.02 2.69
CA ALA A 168 -6.25 -0.75 2.27
C ALA A 168 -6.66 -1.47 0.98
N TYR A 169 -5.72 -1.68 0.04
CA TYR A 169 -6.04 -2.14 -1.31
C TYR A 169 -5.25 -3.37 -1.76
N CYS A 170 -3.95 -3.48 -1.44
CA CYS A 170 -3.15 -4.61 -1.90
C CYS A 170 -3.36 -5.86 -1.04
N LEU A 171 -3.42 -5.74 0.27
CA LEU A 171 -3.58 -6.87 1.18
C LEU A 171 -4.85 -7.69 0.90
N PRO A 172 -6.03 -7.09 0.65
CA PRO A 172 -7.22 -7.86 0.25
C PRO A 172 -7.02 -8.72 -1.00
N PHE A 173 -6.30 -8.22 -1.99
CA PHE A 173 -5.96 -9.00 -3.20
C PHE A 173 -5.14 -10.25 -2.85
N TYR A 174 -4.10 -10.11 -2.04
CA TYR A 174 -3.25 -11.26 -1.66
C TYR A 174 -3.99 -12.25 -0.76
N MET A 175 -4.86 -11.80 0.13
CA MET A 175 -5.71 -12.69 0.92
C MET A 175 -6.64 -13.53 0.03
N ALA A 176 -7.21 -12.93 -1.01
CA ALA A 176 -8.16 -13.58 -1.89
C ALA A 176 -7.52 -14.51 -2.93
N THR A 177 -6.26 -14.27 -3.32
CA THR A 177 -5.64 -14.91 -4.49
C THR A 177 -4.37 -15.71 -4.18
N LYS A 178 -3.92 -15.73 -2.93
CA LYS A 178 -2.69 -16.40 -2.51
C LYS A 178 -2.89 -17.22 -1.24
N ASP A 179 -1.88 -18.01 -0.90
CA ASP A 179 -1.76 -18.53 0.46
C ASP A 179 -1.72 -17.40 1.47
N HIS A 180 -2.43 -17.54 2.58
CA HIS A 180 -2.58 -16.48 3.59
C HIS A 180 -1.24 -16.03 4.19
N SER A 181 -0.22 -16.87 4.13
CA SER A 181 1.16 -16.50 4.57
C SER A 181 1.72 -15.32 3.79
N VAL A 182 1.30 -15.11 2.54
CA VAL A 182 1.71 -13.97 1.71
C VAL A 182 1.20 -12.65 2.30
N ALA A 183 -0.09 -12.57 2.63
CA ALA A 183 -0.69 -11.41 3.30
C ALA A 183 -0.11 -11.22 4.71
N ARG A 184 0.10 -12.30 5.47
CA ARG A 184 0.72 -12.25 6.80
C ARG A 184 2.09 -11.54 6.77
N LYS A 185 2.91 -11.76 5.75
CA LYS A 185 4.21 -11.09 5.64
C LYS A 185 4.14 -9.59 5.42
N LEU A 186 3.05 -9.08 4.83
CA LEU A 186 2.80 -7.63 4.79
C LEU A 186 2.56 -7.06 6.19
N LEU A 187 1.85 -7.79 7.04
CA LEU A 187 1.66 -7.41 8.44
C LEU A 187 2.97 -7.52 9.24
N GLU A 188 3.74 -8.59 9.01
CA GLU A 188 5.07 -8.76 9.63
C GLU A 188 6.04 -7.65 9.24
N TYR A 189 5.96 -7.13 8.03
CA TYR A 189 6.73 -5.95 7.60
C TYR A 189 6.45 -4.75 8.52
N ARG A 190 5.19 -4.48 8.84
CA ARG A 190 4.83 -3.39 9.75
C ARG A 190 5.33 -3.65 11.17
N TYR A 191 5.17 -4.88 11.67
CA TYR A 191 5.72 -5.25 12.97
C TYR A 191 7.24 -5.05 13.05
N ASN A 192 7.97 -5.46 12.02
CA ASN A 192 9.44 -5.30 11.95
C ASN A 192 9.88 -3.82 11.98
N HIS A 193 8.97 -2.89 11.73
CA HIS A 193 9.23 -1.45 11.77
C HIS A 193 8.56 -0.73 12.95
N LEU A 194 8.02 -1.47 13.92
CA LEU A 194 7.32 -0.90 15.08
C LEU A 194 8.22 0.06 15.88
N GLU A 195 9.46 -0.32 16.18
CA GLU A 195 10.42 0.52 16.88
C GLU A 195 10.67 1.86 16.15
N LYS A 196 10.80 1.81 14.84
CA LYS A 196 10.96 3.03 14.01
C LYS A 196 9.70 3.90 13.98
N ALA A 197 8.52 3.29 14.03
CA ALA A 197 7.27 4.02 14.15
C ALA A 197 7.14 4.71 15.52
N ILE A 198 7.63 4.09 16.59
CA ILE A 198 7.73 4.70 17.92
C ILE A 198 8.74 5.85 17.91
N GLU A 199 9.91 5.67 17.31
CA GLU A 199 10.89 6.75 17.13
C GLU A 199 10.32 7.93 16.31
N ASN A 200 9.54 7.63 15.26
CA ASN A 200 8.90 8.65 14.45
C ASN A 200 7.86 9.46 15.25
N ALA A 201 7.02 8.80 16.04
CA ALA A 201 6.08 9.46 16.94
C ALA A 201 6.82 10.31 17.99
N LYS A 202 7.91 9.82 18.56
CA LYS A 202 8.73 10.54 19.54
C LYS A 202 9.30 11.84 18.99
N LYS A 203 9.70 11.88 17.71
CA LYS A 203 10.17 13.12 17.04
C LYS A 203 9.10 14.21 17.00
N LEU A 204 7.82 13.83 17.03
CA LEU A 204 6.66 14.73 17.05
C LEU A 204 6.17 15.04 18.48
N GLY A 205 6.87 14.55 19.51
CA GLY A 205 6.54 14.83 20.91
C GLY A 205 5.64 13.79 21.59
N PHE A 206 5.30 12.68 20.93
CA PHE A 206 4.56 11.57 21.52
C PHE A 206 5.48 10.71 22.39
N SER A 207 4.91 10.04 23.38
CA SER A 207 5.64 9.28 24.40
C SER A 207 4.99 7.92 24.69
N ASN A 208 5.44 7.24 25.72
CA ASN A 208 4.84 6.00 26.22
C ASN A 208 4.67 4.90 25.17
N GLY A 209 5.62 4.74 24.24
CA GLY A 209 5.53 3.72 23.20
C GLY A 209 4.44 3.97 22.14
N ALA A 210 3.92 5.20 22.03
CA ALA A 210 3.04 5.58 20.94
C ALA A 210 3.77 5.45 19.60
N ALA A 211 3.14 4.83 18.60
CA ALA A 211 3.72 4.63 17.28
C ALA A 211 2.98 5.45 16.21
N LEU A 212 3.72 6.19 15.40
CA LEU A 212 3.22 6.76 14.15
C LEU A 212 4.03 6.19 12.99
N TYR A 213 3.45 5.27 12.26
CA TYR A 213 4.10 4.71 11.08
C TYR A 213 4.34 5.79 10.04
N PRO A 214 5.47 5.73 9.29
CA PRO A 214 5.73 6.67 8.21
C PRO A 214 4.62 6.67 7.17
N MET A 215 4.35 7.82 6.56
CA MET A 215 3.44 7.93 5.43
C MET A 215 3.99 7.16 4.24
N VAL A 216 5.27 7.38 3.95
CA VAL A 216 6.01 6.73 2.86
C VAL A 216 7.28 6.12 3.41
N THR A 217 7.50 4.84 3.16
CA THR A 217 8.70 4.17 3.67
C THR A 217 9.15 2.99 2.81
N MET A 218 10.46 2.70 2.91
CA MET A 218 11.06 1.46 2.41
C MET A 218 11.63 0.61 3.57
N ASN A 219 12.10 1.25 4.62
CA ASN A 219 12.83 0.62 5.72
C ASN A 219 12.33 1.04 7.12
N GLY A 220 11.14 1.61 7.20
CA GLY A 220 10.54 2.12 8.44
C GLY A 220 10.84 3.59 8.74
N GLU A 221 11.69 4.25 7.96
CA GLU A 221 11.95 5.69 8.06
C GLU A 221 11.03 6.47 7.12
N GLU A 222 10.63 7.68 7.52
CA GLU A 222 9.84 8.58 6.66
C GLU A 222 10.66 9.03 5.45
N CYS A 223 10.14 8.79 4.25
CA CYS A 223 10.80 9.09 2.99
C CYS A 223 10.09 10.18 2.18
N HIS A 224 8.95 10.69 2.65
CA HIS A 224 8.21 11.73 1.94
C HIS A 224 8.94 13.07 2.00
N ASN A 225 8.90 13.83 0.90
CA ASN A 225 9.59 15.12 0.82
C ASN A 225 8.78 16.28 1.38
N GLU A 226 7.45 16.16 1.39
CA GLU A 226 6.54 17.18 1.92
C GLU A 226 6.23 16.83 3.37
N TRP A 227 6.82 17.56 4.28
CA TRP A 227 6.81 17.22 5.69
C TRP A 227 5.45 17.42 6.36
N GLU A 228 4.64 18.40 5.93
CA GLU A 228 3.33 18.70 6.52
C GLU A 228 2.39 17.51 6.45
N ILE A 229 2.22 16.93 5.27
CA ILE A 229 1.31 15.82 5.04
C ILE A 229 1.73 14.56 5.84
N THR A 230 3.01 14.43 6.17
CA THR A 230 3.52 13.27 6.92
C THR A 230 3.01 13.19 8.36
N PHE A 231 2.56 14.29 8.95
CA PHE A 231 1.94 14.31 10.28
C PHE A 231 0.45 14.67 10.25
N GLU A 232 -0.10 15.00 9.09
CA GLU A 232 -1.53 15.25 8.91
C GLU A 232 -2.29 13.98 8.48
N GLU A 233 -1.77 13.16 7.55
CA GLU A 233 -2.37 11.92 7.11
C GLU A 233 -2.19 10.76 8.10
N VAL A 234 -2.63 10.97 9.32
CA VAL A 234 -2.45 10.02 10.42
C VAL A 234 -3.36 8.78 10.31
N HIS A 235 -4.36 8.80 9.45
CA HIS A 235 -5.26 7.67 9.19
C HIS A 235 -4.53 6.40 8.71
N ARG A 236 -3.30 6.50 8.19
CA ARG A 236 -2.47 5.34 7.83
C ARG A 236 -2.23 4.39 9.01
N ASN A 237 -2.15 4.91 10.23
CA ASN A 237 -2.07 4.10 11.44
C ASN A 237 -3.31 3.19 11.60
N GLY A 238 -4.47 3.77 11.38
CA GLY A 238 -5.72 3.02 11.44
C GLY A 238 -5.85 1.99 10.31
N ALA A 239 -5.33 2.29 9.11
CA ALA A 239 -5.31 1.32 8.01
C ALA A 239 -4.47 0.08 8.37
N ILE A 240 -3.36 0.24 9.10
CA ILE A 240 -2.53 -0.88 9.59
C ILE A 240 -3.32 -1.72 10.61
N ALA A 241 -4.00 -1.08 11.57
CA ALA A 241 -4.85 -1.78 12.54
C ALA A 241 -6.00 -2.52 11.82
N PHE A 242 -6.62 -1.88 10.82
CA PHE A 242 -7.67 -2.51 10.01
C PHE A 242 -7.16 -3.70 9.20
N ALA A 243 -5.94 -3.65 8.69
CA ALA A 243 -5.32 -4.76 7.99
C ALA A 243 -5.13 -5.99 8.90
N ILE A 244 -4.75 -5.80 10.17
CA ILE A 244 -4.64 -6.87 11.18
C ILE A 244 -6.03 -7.50 11.41
N PHE A 245 -7.05 -6.68 11.62
CA PHE A 245 -8.43 -7.13 11.77
C PHE A 245 -8.92 -7.88 10.54
N ASN A 246 -8.72 -7.31 9.34
CA ASN A 246 -9.21 -7.89 8.10
C ASN A 246 -8.55 -9.24 7.80
N TYR A 247 -7.25 -9.36 8.06
CA TYR A 247 -6.52 -10.63 7.97
C TYR A 247 -7.14 -11.68 8.89
N GLN A 248 -7.30 -11.35 10.17
CA GLN A 248 -7.89 -12.27 11.16
C GLN A 248 -9.33 -12.67 10.80
N ARG A 249 -10.16 -11.70 10.40
CA ARG A 249 -11.55 -11.95 10.00
C ARG A 249 -11.65 -12.85 8.78
N TYR A 250 -10.83 -12.61 7.77
CA TYR A 250 -10.87 -13.33 6.51
C TYR A 250 -10.29 -14.74 6.61
N THR A 251 -9.18 -14.89 7.31
CA THR A 251 -8.44 -16.16 7.37
C THR A 251 -8.83 -17.06 8.54
N GLY A 252 -9.42 -16.50 9.59
CA GLY A 252 -9.61 -17.18 10.87
C GLY A 252 -8.30 -17.34 11.69
N ASP A 253 -7.16 -16.88 11.20
CA ASP A 253 -5.87 -16.99 11.86
C ASP A 253 -5.65 -15.86 12.88
N PHE A 254 -5.79 -16.18 14.16
CA PHE A 254 -5.52 -15.29 15.27
C PHE A 254 -4.04 -15.25 15.68
N SER A 255 -3.23 -16.19 15.20
CA SER A 255 -1.86 -16.37 15.68
C SER A 255 -0.97 -15.14 15.45
N TYR A 256 -1.13 -14.45 14.31
CA TYR A 256 -0.37 -13.20 14.07
C TYR A 256 -0.74 -12.11 15.09
N THR A 257 -2.03 -11.92 15.34
CA THR A 257 -2.50 -10.92 16.30
C THR A 257 -1.98 -11.23 17.71
N LEU A 258 -2.03 -12.50 18.10
CA LEU A 258 -1.56 -12.97 19.40
C LEU A 258 -0.04 -12.78 19.57
N ASP A 259 0.74 -13.06 18.53
CA ASP A 259 2.21 -13.09 18.64
C ASP A 259 2.87 -11.72 18.44
N LYS A 260 2.30 -10.88 17.58
CA LYS A 260 2.90 -9.64 17.09
C LYS A 260 1.92 -8.48 16.98
N GLY A 261 0.73 -8.75 16.43
CA GLY A 261 -0.24 -7.74 16.06
C GLY A 261 -0.73 -6.93 17.26
N ILE A 262 -0.86 -7.54 18.43
CA ILE A 262 -1.33 -6.85 19.64
C ILE A 262 -0.36 -5.74 20.09
N GLU A 263 0.95 -5.92 19.94
CA GLU A 263 1.93 -4.88 20.25
C GLU A 263 1.78 -3.68 19.30
N VAL A 264 1.53 -3.95 18.00
CA VAL A 264 1.25 -2.92 17.01
C VAL A 264 -0.05 -2.16 17.34
N LEU A 265 -1.11 -2.88 17.71
CA LEU A 265 -2.41 -2.28 18.07
C LEU A 265 -2.29 -1.37 19.30
N ILE A 266 -1.61 -1.82 20.35
CA ILE A 266 -1.37 -1.02 21.57
C ILE A 266 -0.60 0.26 21.24
N ALA A 267 0.46 0.16 20.48
CA ALA A 267 1.29 1.31 20.11
C ALA A 267 0.53 2.33 19.23
N ILE A 268 -0.32 1.85 18.33
CA ILE A 268 -1.22 2.70 17.52
C ILE A 268 -2.30 3.34 18.43
N ALA A 269 -2.89 2.60 19.36
CA ALA A 269 -3.88 3.14 20.29
C ALA A 269 -3.28 4.25 21.17
N ARG A 270 -2.05 4.07 21.68
CA ARG A 270 -1.29 5.10 22.41
C ARG A 270 -1.06 6.38 21.61
N PHE A 271 -0.81 6.22 20.30
CA PHE A 271 -0.72 7.38 19.42
C PHE A 271 -2.06 8.12 19.35
N TRP A 272 -3.16 7.43 19.14
CA TRP A 272 -4.49 8.02 19.08
C TRP A 272 -4.88 8.70 20.40
N GLU A 273 -4.60 8.07 21.55
CA GLU A 273 -4.85 8.63 22.87
C GLU A 273 -4.23 10.02 23.03
N GLN A 274 -2.96 10.16 22.65
CA GLN A 274 -2.21 11.41 22.76
C GLN A 274 -2.50 12.40 21.61
N ARG A 275 -3.11 11.95 20.52
CA ARG A 275 -3.41 12.80 19.35
C ARG A 275 -4.73 13.54 19.48
N PHE A 276 -5.66 13.03 20.29
CA PHE A 276 -6.90 13.70 20.58
C PHE A 276 -6.75 14.77 21.64
N ASN A 277 -7.54 15.86 21.51
CA ASN A 277 -7.67 16.91 22.51
C ASN A 277 -9.10 16.92 23.05
N TYR A 278 -9.28 17.08 24.37
CA TYR A 278 -10.60 17.27 24.92
C TYR A 278 -11.09 18.71 24.72
N SER A 279 -12.17 18.89 23.97
CA SER A 279 -12.84 20.19 23.78
C SER A 279 -13.87 20.41 24.89
N THR A 280 -13.65 21.42 25.71
CA THR A 280 -14.63 21.82 26.75
C THR A 280 -15.91 22.36 26.13
N GLU A 281 -15.84 22.99 24.96
CA GLU A 281 -16.97 23.51 24.22
C GLU A 281 -17.86 22.39 23.68
N LYS A 282 -17.23 21.42 22.98
CA LYS A 282 -17.94 20.28 22.38
C LYS A 282 -18.22 19.16 23.38
N LYS A 283 -17.61 19.21 24.58
CA LYS A 283 -17.65 18.15 25.63
C LYS A 283 -17.27 16.77 25.05
N SER A 284 -16.34 16.74 24.13
CA SER A 284 -15.94 15.58 23.35
C SER A 284 -14.45 15.67 23.00
N TYR A 285 -13.86 14.55 22.65
CA TYR A 285 -12.51 14.50 22.10
C TYR A 285 -12.52 14.87 20.61
N VAL A 286 -11.68 15.82 20.24
CA VAL A 286 -11.55 16.38 18.89
C VAL A 286 -10.17 16.12 18.33
N MET A 287 -10.06 15.93 17.02
CA MET A 287 -8.80 15.81 16.32
C MET A 287 -8.60 17.02 15.40
N LEU A 288 -7.52 17.74 15.66
CA LEU A 288 -7.22 19.00 14.96
C LEU A 288 -6.09 18.79 13.96
N GLY A 289 -6.14 19.53 12.84
CA GLY A 289 -5.05 19.58 11.87
C GLY A 289 -4.70 18.23 11.27
N VAL A 290 -5.65 17.60 10.58
CA VAL A 290 -5.44 16.34 9.86
C VAL A 290 -5.83 16.46 8.40
N THR A 291 -5.30 15.55 7.59
CA THR A 291 -5.70 15.33 6.20
C THR A 291 -6.27 13.94 6.11
N GLY A 292 -7.50 13.82 5.63
CA GLY A 292 -8.14 12.53 5.33
C GLY A 292 -7.66 11.96 3.99
N PRO A 293 -8.26 10.85 3.51
CA PRO A 293 -7.97 10.33 2.17
C PRO A 293 -8.22 11.34 1.05
N ASN A 294 -9.15 12.28 1.23
CA ASN A 294 -9.33 13.40 0.32
C ASN A 294 -8.23 14.45 0.52
N GLU A 295 -7.10 14.27 -0.14
CA GLU A 295 -5.94 15.17 -0.07
C GLU A 295 -6.21 16.59 -0.63
N TYR A 296 -7.42 16.86 -1.19
CA TYR A 296 -7.85 18.21 -1.55
C TYR A 296 -8.34 19.03 -0.36
N GLU A 297 -8.28 18.46 0.84
CA GLU A 297 -8.60 19.05 2.13
C GLU A 297 -7.45 18.80 3.11
N ASN A 298 -6.59 19.79 3.27
CA ASN A 298 -5.45 19.71 4.17
C ASN A 298 -5.71 20.46 5.48
N ASN A 299 -5.08 20.01 6.55
CA ASN A 299 -5.10 20.65 7.87
C ASN A 299 -6.51 20.96 8.39
N VAL A 300 -7.43 20.01 8.21
CA VAL A 300 -8.82 20.14 8.65
C VAL A 300 -9.03 19.60 10.06
N ASN A 301 -10.12 20.01 10.70
CA ASN A 301 -10.48 19.54 12.03
C ASN A 301 -11.59 18.48 11.94
N ASN A 302 -11.45 17.43 12.73
CA ASN A 302 -12.45 16.38 12.90
C ASN A 302 -12.84 15.71 11.57
N ASN A 303 -11.84 15.29 10.77
CA ASN A 303 -12.13 14.46 9.61
C ASN A 303 -12.87 13.19 10.06
N PHE A 304 -14.03 12.93 9.45
CA PHE A 304 -14.91 11.83 9.87
C PHE A 304 -14.23 10.47 9.76
N TYR A 305 -13.61 10.19 8.62
CA TYR A 305 -12.91 8.91 8.41
C TYR A 305 -11.83 8.68 9.46
N THR A 306 -10.98 9.68 9.69
CA THR A 306 -9.88 9.59 10.67
C THR A 306 -10.41 9.39 12.09
N ASN A 307 -11.42 10.15 12.50
CA ASN A 307 -12.01 10.07 13.85
C ASN A 307 -12.70 8.71 14.06
N TYR A 308 -13.47 8.25 13.07
CA TYR A 308 -14.17 6.97 13.14
C TYR A 308 -13.20 5.79 13.20
N LEU A 309 -12.17 5.83 12.37
CA LEU A 309 -11.12 4.82 12.31
C LEU A 309 -10.33 4.76 13.63
N ALA A 310 -10.01 5.91 14.23
CA ALA A 310 -9.35 5.96 15.53
C ALA A 310 -10.23 5.40 16.66
N LYS A 311 -11.54 5.75 16.67
CA LYS A 311 -12.51 5.15 17.58
C LYS A 311 -12.51 3.64 17.48
N TRP A 312 -12.65 3.15 16.27
CA TRP A 312 -12.65 1.71 16.00
C TRP A 312 -11.32 1.04 16.41
N CYS A 313 -10.17 1.70 16.25
CA CYS A 313 -8.87 1.18 16.69
C CYS A 313 -8.84 0.97 18.21
N PHE A 314 -9.38 1.89 19.00
CA PHE A 314 -9.49 1.70 20.44
C PHE A 314 -10.37 0.50 20.77
N ASP A 315 -11.58 0.46 20.23
CA ASP A 315 -12.55 -0.61 20.48
C ASP A 315 -11.94 -1.98 20.14
N PHE A 316 -11.33 -2.12 18.95
CA PHE A 316 -10.70 -3.36 18.49
C PHE A 316 -9.48 -3.77 19.34
N THR A 317 -8.67 -2.80 19.79
CA THR A 317 -7.52 -3.05 20.66
C THR A 317 -7.98 -3.60 22.02
N ILE A 318 -8.99 -2.97 22.62
CA ILE A 318 -9.57 -3.38 23.90
C ILE A 318 -10.22 -4.78 23.79
N GLU A 319 -11.03 -4.99 22.77
CA GLU A 319 -11.63 -6.30 22.50
C GLU A 319 -10.59 -7.41 22.33
N THR A 320 -9.50 -7.10 21.62
CA THR A 320 -8.39 -8.03 21.39
C THR A 320 -7.66 -8.36 22.68
N LEU A 321 -7.37 -7.35 23.53
CA LEU A 321 -6.77 -7.55 24.85
C LEU A 321 -7.64 -8.44 25.75
N ASN A 322 -8.93 -8.14 25.84
CA ASN A 322 -9.89 -8.93 26.62
C ASN A 322 -9.96 -10.38 26.13
N LYS A 323 -9.94 -10.60 24.81
CA LYS A 323 -9.90 -11.94 24.22
C LYS A 323 -8.61 -12.67 24.58
N ILE A 324 -7.46 -12.01 24.49
CA ILE A 324 -6.16 -12.61 24.83
C ILE A 324 -6.12 -12.96 26.34
N GLU A 325 -6.61 -12.09 27.21
CA GLU A 325 -6.69 -12.33 28.64
C GLU A 325 -7.52 -13.59 28.95
N LEU A 326 -8.69 -13.70 28.32
CA LEU A 326 -9.61 -14.82 28.56
C LEU A 326 -9.12 -16.14 27.98
N GLU A 327 -8.67 -16.13 26.72
CA GLU A 327 -8.35 -17.36 25.99
C GLU A 327 -6.87 -17.78 26.10
N HIS A 328 -5.96 -16.81 26.35
CA HIS A 328 -4.52 -17.01 26.36
C HIS A 328 -3.82 -16.28 27.55
N PRO A 329 -4.19 -16.54 28.81
CA PRO A 329 -3.76 -15.75 29.96
C PRO A 329 -2.23 -15.67 30.15
N LYS A 330 -1.50 -16.72 29.79
CA LYS A 330 -0.01 -16.67 29.79
C LYS A 330 0.56 -15.69 28.78
N LYS A 331 -0.06 -15.61 27.62
CA LYS A 331 0.34 -14.67 26.58
C LYS A 331 -0.04 -13.23 26.95
N TYR A 332 -1.19 -13.07 27.61
CA TYR A 332 -1.59 -11.77 28.17
C TYR A 332 -0.54 -11.20 29.13
N GLN A 333 -0.02 -12.03 30.05
CA GLN A 333 1.06 -11.61 30.95
C GLN A 333 2.32 -11.18 30.19
N GLN A 334 2.70 -11.91 29.12
CA GLN A 334 3.83 -11.50 28.28
C GLN A 334 3.58 -10.16 27.59
N VAL A 335 2.37 -9.93 27.09
CA VAL A 335 1.98 -8.63 26.48
C VAL A 335 2.11 -7.50 27.51
N ILE A 336 1.62 -7.68 28.75
CA ILE A 336 1.79 -6.71 29.84
C ILE A 336 3.28 -6.46 30.14
N GLU A 337 4.09 -7.50 30.24
CA GLU A 337 5.54 -7.37 30.49
C GLU A 337 6.26 -6.58 29.40
N VAL A 338 5.94 -6.85 28.11
CA VAL A 338 6.61 -6.22 26.96
C VAL A 338 6.12 -4.78 26.76
N THR A 339 4.81 -4.55 26.83
CA THR A 339 4.21 -3.25 26.50
C THR A 339 4.02 -2.34 27.70
N SER A 340 4.06 -2.88 28.91
CA SER A 340 3.74 -2.18 30.15
C SER A 340 2.37 -1.48 30.13
N ILE A 341 1.40 -2.01 29.36
CA ILE A 341 0.04 -1.46 29.34
C ILE A 341 -0.65 -1.68 30.66
N SER A 342 -1.36 -0.65 31.18
CA SER A 342 -2.07 -0.70 32.45
C SER A 342 -3.60 -0.68 32.26
N ASN A 343 -4.33 -1.08 33.30
CA ASN A 343 -5.80 -1.02 33.27
C ASN A 343 -6.30 0.42 33.16
N GLU A 344 -5.62 1.37 33.82
CA GLU A 344 -5.95 2.80 33.75
C GLU A 344 -5.80 3.34 32.33
N GLU A 345 -4.80 2.86 31.60
CA GLU A 345 -4.59 3.22 30.19
C GLU A 345 -5.70 2.64 29.30
N ILE A 346 -6.12 1.40 29.54
CA ILE A 346 -7.24 0.76 28.83
C ILE A 346 -8.57 1.51 29.12
N GLU A 347 -8.81 1.87 30.38
CA GLU A 347 -9.99 2.66 30.77
C GLU A 347 -9.99 4.05 30.10
N GLN A 348 -8.82 4.70 29.99
CA GLN A 348 -8.68 5.98 29.31
C GLN A 348 -8.95 5.86 27.80
N MET A 349 -8.43 4.82 27.14
CA MET A 349 -8.73 4.53 25.72
C MET A 349 -10.23 4.35 25.49
N ASN A 350 -10.91 3.59 26.36
CA ASN A 350 -12.35 3.41 26.30
C ASN A 350 -13.11 4.72 26.49
N HIS A 351 -12.71 5.52 27.49
CA HIS A 351 -13.33 6.83 27.77
C HIS A 351 -13.19 7.79 26.58
N ILE A 352 -12.04 7.79 25.90
CA ILE A 352 -11.85 8.60 24.68
C ILE A 352 -12.76 8.09 23.57
N SER A 353 -12.74 6.78 23.30
CA SER A 353 -13.55 6.15 22.25
C SER A 353 -15.03 6.52 22.35
N GLU A 354 -15.61 6.47 23.55
CA GLU A 354 -17.02 6.80 23.79
C GLU A 354 -17.36 8.27 23.49
N LYS A 355 -16.37 9.17 23.55
CA LYS A 355 -16.56 10.62 23.46
C LYS A 355 -15.90 11.28 22.27
N ILE A 356 -15.45 10.51 21.28
CA ILE A 356 -14.92 11.07 20.05
C ILE A 356 -16.02 11.84 19.32
N TYR A 357 -15.71 13.07 18.97
CA TYR A 357 -16.60 13.89 18.16
C TYR A 357 -16.58 13.47 16.69
N VAL A 358 -17.75 13.33 16.11
CA VAL A 358 -17.95 13.12 14.68
C VAL A 358 -18.90 14.17 14.13
N PRO A 359 -18.52 14.94 13.11
CA PRO A 359 -19.38 15.99 12.56
C PRO A 359 -20.56 15.36 11.79
N PHE A 360 -21.78 15.83 12.06
CA PHE A 360 -22.99 15.31 11.46
C PHE A 360 -23.95 16.43 11.08
N SER A 361 -24.52 16.36 9.88
CA SER A 361 -25.54 17.27 9.39
C SER A 361 -26.95 16.69 9.52
N LYS A 362 -27.75 17.27 10.41
CA LYS A 362 -29.17 16.93 10.52
C LYS A 362 -29.97 17.31 9.26
N LYS A 363 -29.55 18.37 8.55
CA LYS A 363 -30.21 18.85 7.33
C LYS A 363 -30.14 17.83 6.19
N TYR A 364 -28.96 17.22 6.00
CA TYR A 364 -28.71 16.26 4.91
C TYR A 364 -28.75 14.81 5.40
N ASN A 365 -28.82 14.58 6.71
CA ASN A 365 -28.78 13.28 7.36
C ASN A 365 -27.49 12.50 7.02
N VAL A 366 -26.34 13.20 6.99
CA VAL A 366 -25.03 12.61 6.66
C VAL A 366 -23.96 13.03 7.65
N TYR A 367 -22.98 12.18 7.88
CA TYR A 367 -21.71 12.55 8.49
C TYR A 367 -20.97 13.48 7.54
N LEU A 368 -20.44 14.59 8.09
CA LEU A 368 -19.66 15.54 7.30
C LEU A 368 -18.19 15.11 7.26
N GLN A 369 -17.56 15.31 6.11
CA GLN A 369 -16.15 14.93 5.93
C GLN A 369 -15.24 15.57 6.99
N GLN A 370 -15.50 16.83 7.36
CA GLN A 370 -14.83 17.56 8.44
C GLN A 370 -15.68 18.75 8.92
N ASP A 371 -15.23 19.41 9.99
CA ASP A 371 -15.82 20.69 10.41
C ASP A 371 -15.74 21.71 9.26
N GLY A 372 -16.78 22.51 9.09
CA GLY A 372 -16.86 23.56 8.05
C GLY A 372 -17.11 23.07 6.63
N PHE A 373 -17.35 21.78 6.39
CA PHE A 373 -17.60 21.27 5.03
C PHE A 373 -18.79 21.94 4.35
N LEU A 374 -19.84 22.27 5.09
CA LEU A 374 -21.05 22.93 4.55
C LEU A 374 -20.90 24.45 4.36
N ASP A 375 -19.78 25.04 4.75
CA ASP A 375 -19.49 26.47 4.50
C ASP A 375 -19.01 26.70 3.06
N LYS A 376 -18.80 25.62 2.31
CA LYS A 376 -18.38 25.62 0.91
C LYS A 376 -19.57 25.67 -0.05
N GLU A 377 -19.35 26.19 -1.26
CA GLU A 377 -20.34 26.15 -2.33
C GLU A 377 -20.42 24.72 -2.88
N LEU A 378 -21.50 24.00 -2.56
CA LEU A 378 -21.70 22.60 -2.95
C LEU A 378 -22.17 22.51 -4.42
N ILE A 379 -21.30 22.83 -5.35
CA ILE A 379 -21.56 22.74 -6.80
C ILE A 379 -21.18 21.33 -7.27
N PRO A 380 -22.12 20.56 -7.84
CA PRO A 380 -21.81 19.22 -8.36
C PRO A 380 -20.78 19.25 -9.48
N VAL A 381 -19.99 18.19 -9.59
CA VAL A 381 -18.91 18.05 -10.60
C VAL A 381 -19.44 18.14 -12.03
N HIS A 382 -20.68 17.69 -12.28
CA HIS A 382 -21.26 17.77 -13.62
C HIS A 382 -21.63 19.20 -14.08
N ASP A 383 -21.71 20.16 -13.15
CA ASP A 383 -21.89 21.58 -13.45
C ASP A 383 -20.55 22.30 -13.67
N LEU A 384 -19.42 21.63 -13.45
CA LEU A 384 -18.10 22.19 -13.67
C LEU A 384 -17.75 22.14 -15.16
N ASP A 385 -17.18 23.24 -15.67
CA ASP A 385 -16.67 23.28 -17.06
C ASP A 385 -15.62 22.15 -17.25
N VAL A 386 -15.85 21.29 -18.22
CA VAL A 386 -14.99 20.16 -18.57
C VAL A 386 -13.55 20.57 -18.83
N ASN A 387 -13.31 21.78 -19.35
CA ASN A 387 -11.99 22.33 -19.60
C ASN A 387 -11.22 22.68 -18.31
N GLN A 388 -11.89 22.74 -17.17
CA GLN A 388 -11.27 22.93 -15.86
C GLN A 388 -10.84 21.61 -15.19
N ARG A 389 -11.11 20.49 -15.82
CA ARG A 389 -10.71 19.16 -15.31
C ARG A 389 -9.51 18.60 -16.08
N PRO A 390 -8.59 17.88 -15.41
CA PRO A 390 -8.55 17.66 -13.97
C PRO A 390 -8.21 18.95 -13.19
N ILE A 391 -8.88 19.16 -12.05
CA ILE A 391 -8.73 20.42 -11.30
C ILE A 391 -7.33 20.59 -10.71
N ASN A 392 -6.63 19.49 -10.38
CA ASN A 392 -5.25 19.54 -9.89
C ASN A 392 -4.24 20.07 -10.91
N GLN A 393 -4.58 20.13 -12.19
CA GLN A 393 -3.75 20.69 -13.25
C GLN A 393 -4.20 22.09 -13.70
N ASN A 394 -5.45 22.44 -13.45
CA ASN A 394 -6.07 23.64 -13.98
C ASN A 394 -6.38 24.70 -12.91
N TRP A 395 -6.40 24.32 -11.62
CA TRP A 395 -6.68 25.23 -10.52
C TRP A 395 -5.45 25.46 -9.65
N SER A 396 -5.42 26.61 -8.98
CA SER A 396 -4.46 26.83 -7.88
C SER A 396 -4.84 25.96 -6.69
N TRP A 397 -3.84 25.61 -5.89
CA TRP A 397 -4.07 24.84 -4.67
C TRP A 397 -5.01 25.56 -3.69
N ASP A 398 -4.87 26.90 -3.55
CA ASP A 398 -5.79 27.73 -2.78
C ASP A 398 -7.27 27.54 -3.22
N ARG A 399 -7.53 27.52 -4.53
CA ARG A 399 -8.90 27.30 -5.04
C ARG A 399 -9.42 25.90 -4.76
N ILE A 400 -8.55 24.87 -4.84
CA ILE A 400 -8.89 23.50 -4.54
C ILE A 400 -9.29 23.37 -3.07
N LEU A 401 -8.47 23.85 -2.13
CA LEU A 401 -8.73 23.78 -0.69
C LEU A 401 -10.04 24.46 -0.25
N ARG A 402 -10.49 25.48 -0.97
CA ARG A 402 -11.76 26.18 -0.71
C ARG A 402 -12.95 25.57 -1.44
N SER A 403 -12.73 24.57 -2.28
CA SER A 403 -13.80 23.91 -3.04
C SER A 403 -14.39 22.72 -2.27
N PRO A 404 -15.61 22.25 -2.62
CA PRO A 404 -16.19 21.06 -2.03
C PRO A 404 -15.71 19.78 -2.67
N TYR A 405 -14.79 19.84 -3.64
CA TYR A 405 -14.44 18.70 -4.47
C TYR A 405 -13.56 17.69 -3.77
N ILE A 406 -13.86 16.44 -4.03
CA ILE A 406 -13.27 15.28 -3.39
C ILE A 406 -12.42 14.54 -4.43
N LYS A 407 -11.11 14.42 -4.16
CA LYS A 407 -10.15 13.73 -5.02
C LYS A 407 -10.45 12.24 -5.10
N GLN A 408 -10.74 11.64 -3.95
CA GLN A 408 -11.02 10.21 -3.77
C GLN A 408 -11.87 9.98 -2.52
N ALA A 409 -12.48 8.80 -2.40
CA ALA A 409 -13.34 8.45 -1.27
C ALA A 409 -12.68 8.77 0.09
N ASP A 410 -13.38 9.53 0.92
CA ASP A 410 -12.98 9.89 2.29
C ASP A 410 -14.07 9.41 3.27
N THR A 411 -15.17 10.15 3.44
CA THR A 411 -16.32 9.67 4.21
C THR A 411 -16.81 8.30 3.68
N LEU A 412 -16.90 8.14 2.38
CA LEU A 412 -17.31 6.87 1.76
C LEU A 412 -16.29 5.74 1.99
N GLN A 413 -15.01 6.03 2.25
CA GLN A 413 -14.03 5.02 2.66
C GLN A 413 -14.41 4.39 4.00
N THR A 414 -15.00 5.15 4.92
CA THR A 414 -15.52 4.59 6.19
C THR A 414 -16.63 3.56 5.94
N PHE A 415 -17.55 3.86 5.03
CA PHE A 415 -18.64 2.95 4.67
C PHE A 415 -18.16 1.68 3.94
N TYR A 416 -17.00 1.73 3.32
CA TYR A 416 -16.35 0.55 2.74
C TYR A 416 -15.66 -0.31 3.81
N PHE A 417 -14.87 0.30 4.70
CA PHE A 417 -14.15 -0.44 5.73
C PHE A 417 -15.08 -1.06 6.76
N PHE A 418 -16.11 -0.34 7.14
CA PHE A 418 -17.03 -0.70 8.21
C PHE A 418 -18.46 -0.91 7.69
N GLU A 419 -18.58 -1.62 6.57
CA GLU A 419 -19.86 -1.80 5.89
C GLU A 419 -20.97 -2.39 6.79
N ASP A 420 -20.61 -3.25 7.75
CA ASP A 420 -21.54 -3.86 8.70
C ASP A 420 -22.02 -2.91 9.80
N HIS A 421 -21.37 -1.76 9.96
CA HIS A 421 -21.76 -0.73 10.94
C HIS A 421 -22.85 0.21 10.43
N PHE A 422 -23.12 0.19 9.14
CA PHE A 422 -24.05 1.12 8.50
C PHE A 422 -25.14 0.39 7.72
N SER A 423 -26.36 0.92 7.82
CA SER A 423 -27.47 0.41 7.01
C SER A 423 -27.34 0.81 5.54
N THR A 424 -27.96 0.06 4.64
CA THR A 424 -28.03 0.39 3.19
C THR A 424 -28.61 1.79 2.98
N LYS A 425 -29.57 2.21 3.80
CA LYS A 425 -30.14 3.56 3.75
C LYS A 425 -29.11 4.64 4.04
N GLN A 426 -28.31 4.46 5.10
CA GLN A 426 -27.22 5.39 5.42
C GLN A 426 -26.18 5.43 4.31
N LEU A 427 -25.79 4.27 3.75
CA LEU A 427 -24.90 4.23 2.59
C LEU A 427 -25.48 5.01 1.41
N GLN A 428 -26.76 4.83 1.10
CA GLN A 428 -27.42 5.55 0.01
C GLN A 428 -27.39 7.06 0.24
N GLU A 429 -27.77 7.54 1.44
CA GLU A 429 -27.81 8.97 1.77
C GLU A 429 -26.40 9.60 1.62
N HIS A 430 -25.37 8.92 2.07
CA HIS A 430 -24.00 9.43 1.97
C HIS A 430 -23.46 9.34 0.54
N PHE A 431 -23.77 8.27 -0.19
CA PHE A 431 -23.36 8.13 -1.58
C PHE A 431 -24.01 9.22 -2.45
N ASP A 432 -25.33 9.47 -2.28
CA ASP A 432 -26.06 10.50 -3.02
C ASP A 432 -25.55 11.92 -2.70
N PHE A 433 -24.98 12.12 -1.49
CA PHE A 433 -24.43 13.42 -1.09
C PHE A 433 -23.00 13.63 -1.60
N TYR A 434 -22.11 12.61 -1.50
CA TYR A 434 -20.67 12.76 -1.74
C TYR A 434 -20.25 12.43 -3.18
N GLU A 435 -20.92 11.49 -3.85
CA GLU A 435 -20.57 11.11 -5.23
C GLU A 435 -20.63 12.29 -6.20
N PRO A 436 -21.69 13.13 -6.19
CA PRO A 436 -21.75 14.30 -7.09
C PRO A 436 -20.64 15.33 -6.88
N LEU A 437 -19.97 15.32 -5.73
CA LEU A 437 -18.85 16.21 -5.39
C LEU A 437 -17.48 15.57 -5.65
N THR A 438 -17.43 14.29 -6.06
CA THR A 438 -16.18 13.56 -6.25
C THR A 438 -15.69 13.69 -7.68
N VAL A 439 -14.49 14.28 -7.86
CA VAL A 439 -13.88 14.48 -9.19
C VAL A 439 -13.16 13.24 -9.74
N HIS A 440 -12.93 12.22 -8.90
CA HIS A 440 -12.23 10.98 -9.27
C HIS A 440 -10.85 11.22 -9.90
N GLU A 441 -10.05 12.11 -9.31
CA GLU A 441 -8.69 12.43 -9.78
C GLU A 441 -7.59 11.60 -9.11
N SER A 442 -7.98 10.46 -8.55
CA SER A 442 -7.12 9.43 -8.01
C SER A 442 -7.52 8.06 -8.54
N SER A 443 -6.56 7.20 -8.84
CA SER A 443 -6.82 5.81 -9.22
C SER A 443 -7.47 4.98 -8.07
N LEU A 444 -7.41 5.44 -6.83
CA LEU A 444 -8.07 4.80 -5.69
C LEU A 444 -9.56 5.11 -5.59
N SER A 445 -10.03 6.19 -6.25
CA SER A 445 -11.39 6.67 -6.08
C SER A 445 -12.45 5.77 -6.73
N PRO A 446 -12.36 5.41 -8.02
CA PRO A 446 -13.44 4.71 -8.69
C PRO A 446 -13.73 3.31 -8.10
N CYS A 447 -12.72 2.61 -7.55
CA CYS A 447 -12.92 1.27 -7.01
C CYS A 447 -13.91 1.25 -5.83
N ILE A 448 -13.80 2.19 -4.89
CA ILE A 448 -14.71 2.30 -3.74
C ILE A 448 -16.12 2.68 -4.20
N HIS A 449 -16.22 3.64 -5.11
CA HIS A 449 -17.52 4.05 -5.67
C HIS A 449 -18.18 2.94 -6.48
N SER A 450 -17.41 2.13 -7.22
CA SER A 450 -17.92 0.95 -7.95
C SER A 450 -18.54 -0.08 -6.99
N ILE A 451 -17.82 -0.43 -5.91
CA ILE A 451 -18.30 -1.39 -4.90
C ILE A 451 -19.60 -0.90 -4.24
N GLN A 452 -19.64 0.37 -3.85
CA GLN A 452 -20.79 0.94 -3.18
C GLN A 452 -22.00 1.11 -4.11
N ALA A 453 -21.78 1.55 -5.35
CA ALA A 453 -22.83 1.61 -6.36
C ALA A 453 -23.45 0.22 -6.62
N ALA A 454 -22.62 -0.83 -6.73
CA ALA A 454 -23.08 -2.22 -6.86
C ALA A 454 -23.91 -2.64 -5.64
N LYS A 455 -23.48 -2.32 -4.43
CA LYS A 455 -24.21 -2.63 -3.18
C LYS A 455 -25.56 -1.90 -3.11
N LEU A 456 -25.68 -0.73 -3.72
CA LEU A 456 -26.92 0.02 -3.86
C LEU A 456 -27.78 -0.42 -5.05
N GLY A 457 -27.39 -1.45 -5.81
CA GLY A 457 -28.09 -1.94 -6.99
C GLY A 457 -27.96 -1.05 -8.23
N ARG A 458 -27.04 -0.08 -8.23
CA ARG A 458 -26.79 0.86 -9.36
C ARG A 458 -25.75 0.26 -10.31
N MET A 459 -26.11 -0.85 -10.97
CA MET A 459 -25.14 -1.68 -11.70
C MET A 459 -24.46 -0.95 -12.86
N ASP A 460 -25.17 -0.12 -13.62
CA ASP A 460 -24.59 0.65 -14.74
C ASP A 460 -23.53 1.64 -14.23
N GLN A 461 -23.81 2.35 -13.14
CA GLN A 461 -22.88 3.28 -12.50
C GLN A 461 -21.67 2.51 -11.91
N ALA A 462 -21.91 1.38 -11.28
CA ALA A 462 -20.84 0.51 -10.74
C ALA A 462 -19.89 0.05 -11.86
N TYR A 463 -20.44 -0.36 -13.01
CA TYR A 463 -19.67 -0.78 -14.16
C TYR A 463 -18.85 0.36 -14.77
N GLN A 464 -19.40 1.56 -14.87
CA GLN A 464 -18.67 2.74 -15.34
C GLN A 464 -17.47 3.07 -14.43
N PHE A 465 -17.64 3.02 -13.10
CA PHE A 465 -16.55 3.19 -12.16
C PHE A 465 -15.50 2.05 -12.27
N TYR A 466 -15.96 0.82 -12.47
CA TYR A 466 -15.05 -0.31 -12.69
C TYR A 466 -14.15 -0.08 -13.91
N LEU A 467 -14.71 0.36 -15.03
CA LEU A 467 -13.94 0.67 -16.26
C LEU A 467 -12.92 1.80 -16.05
N GLN A 468 -13.17 2.72 -15.11
CA GLN A 468 -12.19 3.75 -14.73
C GLN A 468 -11.07 3.21 -13.84
N THR A 469 -11.28 2.08 -13.18
CA THR A 469 -10.30 1.43 -12.29
C THR A 469 -9.41 0.46 -13.08
N ALA A 470 -9.97 -0.22 -14.06
CA ALA A 470 -9.30 -1.19 -14.91
C ALA A 470 -8.56 -0.50 -16.05
#